data_668651ff94cc7d3d30daecbef385bc8a
#
_entry.id   668651ff94cc7d3d30daecbef385bc8a
#
_cell.length_a   1.000
_cell.length_b   1.000
_cell.length_c   1.000
_cell.angle_alpha   90.00
_cell.angle_beta   90.00
_cell.angle_gamma   90.00
#
_symmetry.space_group_name_H-M   'P 1'
#
loop_
_entity.id
_entity.type
_entity.pdbx_description
1 polymer ?
#
loop_
_entity_poly.entity_id
_entity_poly.type
_entity_poly.pdbx_seq_one_letter_code
_entity_poly.pdbx_strand_id
1 'polypeptide(L)' 'MADDHYDCEVNRDELSMGWLKDTMNDRWRDGWKLAQIFEQAGNTVIVWERRG' A
#
# COMPACT_ATOMS: atom_id res chain seq x y z
N MET A 1 13.21 16.34 10.06
CA MET A 1 12.63 15.41 9.33
C MET A 1 11.61 14.58 10.04
N ALA A 2 10.48 14.62 9.59
CA ALA A 2 9.42 13.90 10.24
C ALA A 2 9.43 12.44 9.82
N ASP A 3 9.01 11.59 10.74
CA ASP A 3 8.76 10.22 10.39
C ASP A 3 7.44 10.18 9.65
N ASP A 4 7.44 9.58 8.49
CA ASP A 4 6.21 9.41 7.74
C ASP A 4 5.38 8.36 8.42
N HIS A 5 4.17 8.74 8.78
CA HIS A 5 3.22 7.81 9.37
C HIS A 5 2.46 7.05 8.30
N TYR A 6 2.23 7.68 7.17
CA TYR A 6 1.51 7.09 6.05
C TYR A 6 2.33 7.18 4.77
N ASP A 7 2.13 6.23 3.90
CA ASP A 7 2.70 6.24 2.57
C ASP A 7 1.60 5.85 1.59
N CYS A 8 1.67 6.39 0.38
CA CYS A 8 0.68 6.10 -0.63
C CYS A 8 1.36 5.61 -1.87
N GLU A 9 0.72 4.65 -2.53
CA GLU A 9 1.24 4.21 -3.82
C GLU A 9 0.06 4.00 -4.77
N VAL A 10 0.31 4.20 -6.06
CA VAL A 10 -0.70 4.07 -7.08
C VAL A 10 -0.34 2.90 -7.97
N ASN A 11 -1.27 1.97 -8.13
CA ASN A 11 -1.11 0.86 -9.05
C ASN A 11 -1.98 1.12 -10.26
N ARG A 12 -1.37 1.28 -11.42
CA ARG A 12 -2.07 1.56 -12.65
C ARG A 12 -2.36 0.31 -13.46
N ASP A 13 -1.80 -0.80 -13.05
CA ASP A 13 -2.02 -2.07 -13.71
C ASP A 13 -3.19 -2.78 -13.08
N GLU A 14 -3.63 -3.84 -13.73
CA GLU A 14 -4.70 -4.65 -13.17
C GLU A 14 -4.24 -5.27 -11.86
N LEU A 15 -5.03 -5.05 -10.82
CA LEU A 15 -4.68 -5.55 -9.50
C LEU A 15 -4.96 -7.04 -9.42
N SER A 16 -3.94 -7.81 -9.06
CA SER A 16 -4.12 -9.25 -8.83
C SER A 16 -3.95 -9.56 -7.36
N MET A 17 -4.62 -10.61 -6.92
CA MET A 17 -4.54 -11.02 -5.51
C MET A 17 -3.13 -11.46 -5.15
N GLY A 18 -2.44 -12.10 -6.09
CA GLY A 18 -1.06 -12.52 -5.83
C GLY A 18 -0.14 -11.34 -5.62
N TRP A 19 -0.25 -10.33 -6.49
CA TRP A 19 0.55 -9.13 -6.35
C TRP A 19 0.24 -8.43 -5.02
N LEU A 20 -1.04 -8.34 -4.69
CA LEU A 20 -1.44 -7.65 -3.46
C LEU A 20 -0.88 -8.36 -2.23
N LYS A 21 -1.01 -9.67 -2.21
CA LYS A 21 -0.51 -10.45 -1.07
C LYS A 21 1.00 -10.28 -0.92
N ASP A 22 1.73 -10.39 -2.02
CA ASP A 22 3.18 -10.26 -1.96
C ASP A 22 3.60 -8.86 -1.52
N THR A 23 2.92 -7.85 -2.04
CA THR A 23 3.21 -6.47 -1.70
C THR A 23 2.92 -6.20 -0.22
N MET A 24 1.81 -6.72 0.29
CA MET A 24 1.47 -6.55 1.70
C MET A 24 2.53 -7.19 2.59
N ASN A 25 3.01 -8.38 2.22
CA ASN A 25 4.04 -9.04 3.00
C ASN A 25 5.35 -8.28 2.97
N ASP A 26 5.72 -7.76 1.80
CA ASP A 26 6.95 -6.98 1.68
C ASP A 26 6.86 -5.69 2.49
N ARG A 27 5.73 -5.02 2.42
CA ARG A 27 5.53 -3.79 3.20
C ARG A 27 5.56 -4.07 4.69
N TRP A 28 4.98 -5.18 5.10
CA TRP A 28 4.99 -5.56 6.52
C TRP A 28 6.42 -5.70 7.03
N ARG A 29 7.29 -6.31 6.23
CA ARG A 29 8.69 -6.46 6.62
C ARG A 29 9.40 -5.12 6.74
N ASP A 30 8.97 -4.14 5.95
CA ASP A 30 9.56 -2.81 5.97
C ASP A 30 8.93 -1.91 7.02
N GLY A 31 7.98 -2.42 7.80
CA GLY A 31 7.37 -1.65 8.86
C GLY A 31 6.07 -0.97 8.47
N TRP A 32 5.42 -1.42 7.41
CA TRP A 32 4.17 -0.85 6.93
C TRP A 32 3.06 -1.87 6.99
N LYS A 33 1.84 -1.41 7.22
CA LYS A 33 0.66 -2.24 7.13
C LYS A 33 -0.36 -1.57 6.24
N LEU A 34 -1.25 -2.35 5.67
CA LEU A 34 -2.28 -1.82 4.81
C LEU A 34 -3.31 -1.07 5.65
N ALA A 35 -3.50 0.21 5.35
CA ALA A 35 -4.50 1.02 6.04
C ALA A 35 -5.77 1.12 5.23
N GLN A 36 -5.63 1.34 3.92
CA GLN A 36 -6.78 1.53 3.06
C GLN A 36 -6.39 1.26 1.62
N ILE A 37 -7.35 0.77 0.85
CA ILE A 37 -7.18 0.59 -0.58
C ILE A 37 -8.48 1.03 -1.24
N PHE A 38 -8.36 1.83 -2.30
CA PHE A 38 -9.54 2.32 -3.00
C PHE A 38 -9.18 2.65 -4.43
N GLU A 39 -10.21 2.84 -5.23
CA GLU A 39 -10.04 3.15 -6.64
C GLU A 39 -10.36 4.61 -6.89
N GLN A 40 -9.51 5.26 -7.66
CA GLN A 40 -9.72 6.66 -8.02
C GLN A 40 -9.23 6.89 -9.42
N ALA A 41 -10.09 7.43 -10.28
CA ALA A 41 -9.73 7.79 -11.67
C ALA A 41 -9.14 6.61 -12.44
N GLY A 42 -9.67 5.41 -12.20
CA GLY A 42 -9.21 4.23 -12.92
C GLY A 42 -7.93 3.61 -12.37
N ASN A 43 -7.39 4.19 -11.32
CA ASN A 43 -6.19 3.66 -10.68
C ASN A 43 -6.53 3.15 -9.30
N THR A 44 -5.75 2.19 -8.81
CA THR A 44 -5.89 1.70 -7.46
C THR A 44 -4.91 2.43 -6.56
N VAL A 45 -5.44 3.08 -5.53
CA VAL A 45 -4.61 3.81 -4.58
C VAL A 45 -4.54 3.00 -3.30
N ILE A 46 -3.32 2.77 -2.83
CA ILE A 46 -3.08 1.98 -1.64
C ILE A 46 -2.41 2.86 -0.60
N VAL A 47 -3.00 2.92 0.57
CA VAL A 47 -2.47 3.72 1.66
C VAL A 47 -1.86 2.78 2.69
N TRP A 48 -0.61 3.04 3.01
CA TRP A 48 0.14 2.25 3.99
C TRP A 48 0.33 3.06 5.25
N GLU A 49 0.21 2.40 6.37
CA GLU A 49 0.39 3.03 7.67
C GLU A 49 1.59 2.40 8.36
N ARG A 50 2.40 3.23 9.03
CA ARG A 50 3.56 2.71 9.70
C ARG A 50 3.12 1.79 10.84
N ARG A 51 3.72 0.64 10.88
CA ARG A 51 3.41 -0.40 11.84
C ARG A 51 4.17 -0.13 13.13
N GLY A 52 3.45 0.08 14.14
CA GLY A 52 3.96 0.16 15.43
C GLY A 52 4.93 1.18 15.83
#